data_5d5bae8658f61d3df259cae9cbfdad00
#
_entry.id   5d5bae8658f61d3df259cae9cbfdad00
#
_cell.length_a   1.000
_cell.length_b   1.000
_cell.length_c   1.000
_cell.angle_alpha   90.00
_cell.angle_beta   90.00
_cell.angle_gamma   90.00
#
_symmetry.space_group_name_H-M   'P 1'
#
loop_
_entity.id
_entity.type
_entity.pdbx_description
1 polymer ?
#
loop_
_entity_poly.entity_id
_entity_poly.type
_entity_poly.pdbx_seq_one_letter_code
_entity_poly.pdbx_strand_id
1 'polypeptide(L)'
;MQTFLLYMIKSSTILIVLLTYYQFFLKRQTFFNLNRIFLLGVLILSALLPFISIEINRNDMIGFPTLASVSELLEENQIGKSSQSTLITATEQPIPMIPLLYGIGVVFFFLRYLTTLCRLCLFVHRNPRKRLHGLYMIQIQEGLPTFSFFNYLFINTHSLSQENRRKIFAHEKIHIQQCHSLDLCIAEIICIANWFNPFVWLIKQLILENHEYIADQQVIRKYKISGYLELLIQQSLKGAFSFTNYFSCSNLKKRTIMLTKKQSRKFQMINYIPAFLLAGMLFYLFSCKNMCEEPESPELQVFQIVENMPQFSGDLSKWATQNIKYPSKAIEAGIEGKVYVNFIIDSTGRVGHAEIQRNTQSLLNAEALKGIEAMPDWIPGKQRGKAVRVIYTLPVTFSLKDQAGNFAPKVTIIPPHNEAKTPTLVKDSSETENSTEVCIFQVVEE
;
A
#
# COMPACT_ATOMS: atom_id res chain seq x y z
N MET A 1 -7.55 0.11 -6.48
CA MET A 1 -8.67 0.36 -5.57
C MET A 1 -8.70 -0.65 -4.42
N GLN A 2 -8.52 -1.93 -4.70
CA GLN A 2 -8.46 -3.02 -3.69
C GLN A 2 -7.38 -2.80 -2.62
N THR A 3 -6.16 -2.42 -3.00
CA THR A 3 -5.05 -2.16 -2.05
C THR A 3 -5.35 -1.07 -1.02
N PHE A 4 -6.02 0.01 -1.44
CA PHE A 4 -6.41 1.10 -0.55
C PHE A 4 -7.51 0.65 0.46
N LEU A 5 -8.53 -0.05 -0.01
CA LEU A 5 -9.57 -0.61 0.86
C LEU A 5 -8.99 -1.60 1.86
N LEU A 6 -8.09 -2.46 1.42
CA LEU A 6 -7.38 -3.41 2.28
C LEU A 6 -6.56 -2.71 3.37
N TYR A 7 -5.87 -1.61 3.02
CA TYR A 7 -5.18 -0.76 4.00
C TYR A 7 -6.14 -0.24 5.08
N MET A 8 -7.30 0.31 4.66
CA MET A 8 -8.30 0.85 5.59
C MET A 8 -8.82 -0.22 6.56
N ILE A 9 -9.11 -1.42 6.05
CA ILE A 9 -9.59 -2.55 6.85
C ILE A 9 -8.51 -3.01 7.83
N LYS A 10 -7.28 -3.25 7.36
CA LYS A 10 -6.16 -3.68 8.21
C LYS A 10 -5.90 -2.69 9.34
N SER A 11 -5.76 -1.39 9.03
CA SER A 11 -5.55 -0.34 10.02
C SER A 11 -6.68 -0.28 11.06
N SER A 12 -7.94 -0.34 10.61
CA SER A 12 -9.10 -0.31 11.51
C SER A 12 -9.15 -1.54 12.42
N THR A 13 -8.87 -2.72 11.91
CA THR A 13 -8.87 -3.96 12.69
C THR A 13 -7.80 -3.93 13.79
N ILE A 14 -6.58 -3.48 13.47
CA ILE A 14 -5.50 -3.33 14.45
C ILE A 14 -5.92 -2.38 15.58
N LEU A 15 -6.49 -1.20 15.21
CA LEU A 15 -6.99 -0.22 16.17
C LEU A 15 -8.07 -0.80 17.07
N ILE A 16 -9.08 -1.46 16.51
CA ILE A 16 -10.21 -2.01 17.27
C ILE A 16 -9.71 -3.04 18.27
N VAL A 17 -8.89 -3.99 17.83
CA VAL A 17 -8.41 -5.09 18.69
C VAL A 17 -7.57 -4.56 19.84
N LEU A 18 -6.55 -3.73 19.56
CA LEU A 18 -5.66 -3.19 20.58
C LEU A 18 -6.36 -2.17 21.49
N LEU A 19 -7.28 -1.36 20.98
CA LEU A 19 -8.10 -0.45 21.76
C LEU A 19 -9.04 -1.20 22.70
N THR A 20 -9.68 -2.28 22.23
CA THR A 20 -10.53 -3.14 23.05
C THR A 20 -9.74 -3.74 24.20
N TYR A 21 -8.53 -4.26 23.92
CA TYR A 21 -7.63 -4.75 24.94
C TYR A 21 -7.31 -3.66 25.98
N TYR A 22 -6.96 -2.44 25.54
CA TYR A 22 -6.69 -1.31 26.42
C TYR A 22 -7.88 -0.98 27.32
N GLN A 23 -9.09 -0.91 26.77
CA GLN A 23 -10.31 -0.57 27.51
C GLN A 23 -10.60 -1.55 28.65
N PHE A 24 -10.40 -2.86 28.42
CA PHE A 24 -10.70 -3.88 29.42
C PHE A 24 -9.60 -4.07 30.47
N PHE A 25 -8.33 -4.05 30.05
CA PHE A 25 -7.23 -4.48 30.92
C PHE A 25 -6.33 -3.33 31.40
N LEU A 26 -6.06 -2.32 30.60
CA LEU A 26 -5.05 -1.30 30.89
C LEU A 26 -5.63 0.02 31.40
N LYS A 27 -6.79 0.45 30.91
CA LYS A 27 -7.41 1.74 31.22
C LYS A 27 -7.58 2.00 32.74
N ARG A 28 -7.80 0.95 33.49
CA ARG A 28 -8.01 1.04 34.96
C ARG A 28 -6.71 1.01 35.75
N GLN A 29 -5.54 0.88 35.11
CA GLN A 29 -4.26 0.83 35.80
C GLN A 29 -3.66 2.23 36.01
N THR A 30 -2.86 2.39 37.05
CA THR A 30 -2.23 3.68 37.40
C THR A 30 -0.81 3.83 36.80
N PHE A 31 -0.42 2.97 35.87
CA PHE A 31 0.86 3.05 35.14
C PHE A 31 0.75 4.00 33.94
N PHE A 32 0.47 5.28 34.22
CA PHE A 32 0.14 6.25 33.18
C PHE A 32 1.24 6.42 32.10
N ASN A 33 2.51 6.34 32.48
CA ASN A 33 3.61 6.42 31.49
C ASN A 33 3.61 5.21 30.53
N LEU A 34 3.33 4.00 31.03
CA LEU A 34 3.21 2.81 30.18
C LEU A 34 1.97 2.90 29.28
N ASN A 35 0.85 3.39 29.83
CA ASN A 35 -0.36 3.65 29.06
C ASN A 35 -0.12 4.65 27.93
N ARG A 36 0.68 5.72 28.17
CA ARG A 36 1.09 6.69 27.15
C ARG A 36 1.84 6.03 26.01
N ILE A 37 2.88 5.25 26.33
CA ILE A 37 3.70 4.54 25.34
C ILE A 37 2.82 3.56 24.56
N PHE A 38 1.96 2.82 25.24
CA PHE A 38 1.05 1.86 24.61
C PHE A 38 0.08 2.55 23.63
N LEU A 39 -0.62 3.61 24.04
CA LEU A 39 -1.60 4.31 23.20
C LEU A 39 -0.93 4.95 21.96
N LEU A 40 0.23 5.59 22.14
CA LEU A 40 1.01 6.12 21.02
C LEU A 40 1.51 5.01 20.11
N GLY A 41 1.99 3.92 20.69
CA GLY A 41 2.44 2.74 19.94
C GLY A 41 1.32 2.13 19.09
N VAL A 42 0.12 1.97 19.66
CA VAL A 42 -1.06 1.48 18.93
C VAL A 42 -1.41 2.39 17.75
N LEU A 43 -1.37 3.71 17.98
CA LEU A 43 -1.70 4.69 16.96
C LEU A 43 -0.69 4.64 15.79
N ILE A 44 0.60 4.61 16.10
CA ILE A 44 1.69 4.55 15.11
C ILE A 44 1.66 3.19 14.39
N LEU A 45 1.51 2.10 15.14
CA LEU A 45 1.49 0.75 14.59
C LEU A 45 0.34 0.57 13.59
N SER A 46 -0.87 1.05 13.92
CA SER A 46 -2.02 0.97 13.04
C SER A 46 -1.85 1.73 11.72
N ALA A 47 -1.08 2.82 11.75
CA ALA A 47 -0.80 3.61 10.56
C ALA A 47 0.30 3.01 9.68
N LEU A 48 1.36 2.45 10.30
CA LEU A 48 2.56 1.99 9.58
C LEU A 48 2.51 0.51 9.18
N LEU A 49 1.92 -0.34 10.04
CA LEU A 49 1.94 -1.79 9.85
C LEU A 49 1.36 -2.26 8.51
N PRO A 50 0.26 -1.70 7.99
CA PRO A 50 -0.29 -2.14 6.71
C PRO A 50 0.62 -1.90 5.49
N PHE A 51 1.66 -1.04 5.62
CA PHE A 51 2.64 -0.80 4.56
C PHE A 51 3.79 -1.80 4.55
N ILE A 52 3.99 -2.53 5.66
CA ILE A 52 5.07 -3.49 5.80
C ILE A 52 4.58 -4.84 5.29
N SER A 53 5.18 -5.34 4.21
CA SER A 53 4.96 -6.70 3.71
C SER A 53 6.26 -7.50 3.82
N ILE A 54 6.20 -8.65 4.49
CA ILE A 54 7.31 -9.58 4.61
C ILE A 54 6.97 -10.79 3.74
N GLU A 55 7.83 -11.08 2.76
CA GLU A 55 7.71 -12.25 1.90
C GLU A 55 8.31 -13.45 2.65
N ILE A 56 7.47 -14.42 2.98
CA ILE A 56 7.88 -15.64 3.68
C ILE A 56 7.66 -16.82 2.74
N ASN A 57 8.72 -17.60 2.52
CA ASN A 57 8.65 -18.81 1.73
C ASN A 57 7.83 -19.88 2.49
N ARG A 58 6.83 -20.45 1.83
CA ARG A 58 5.85 -21.38 2.42
C ARG A 58 6.49 -22.70 2.92
N ASN A 59 7.69 -23.04 2.45
CA ASN A 59 8.36 -24.29 2.82
C ASN A 59 8.85 -24.32 4.28
N ASP A 60 8.87 -23.15 4.95
CA ASP A 60 9.43 -23.03 6.30
C ASP A 60 8.36 -22.96 7.41
N MET A 61 7.06 -23.06 7.07
CA MET A 61 6.01 -22.77 8.03
C MET A 61 4.97 -23.88 8.18
N ILE A 62 4.79 -24.32 9.41
CA ILE A 62 3.70 -25.21 9.85
C ILE A 62 2.39 -24.40 9.93
N GLY A 63 1.52 -24.62 8.99
CA GLY A 63 0.06 -24.62 8.96
C GLY A 63 -0.79 -23.65 9.79
N PHE A 64 -0.48 -22.33 9.87
CA PHE A 64 -1.48 -21.36 10.33
C PHE A 64 -2.15 -20.66 9.12
N PRO A 65 -3.51 -20.60 9.06
CA PRO A 65 -4.20 -19.88 8.00
C PRO A 65 -3.91 -18.38 8.14
N THR A 66 -3.33 -17.79 7.10
CA THR A 66 -3.14 -16.34 7.02
C THR A 66 -4.39 -15.68 6.44
N LEU A 67 -4.64 -14.40 6.76
CA LEU A 67 -5.77 -13.66 6.18
C LEU A 67 -5.70 -13.55 4.65
N ALA A 68 -4.52 -13.78 4.06
CA ALA A 68 -4.34 -13.90 2.62
C ALA A 68 -5.11 -15.10 2.04
N SER A 69 -5.17 -16.22 2.76
CA SER A 69 -5.98 -17.38 2.34
C SER A 69 -7.49 -17.11 2.36
N VAL A 70 -7.93 -16.17 3.18
CA VAL A 70 -9.35 -15.74 3.21
C VAL A 70 -9.67 -14.80 2.04
N SER A 71 -8.73 -13.97 1.62
CA SER A 71 -8.92 -13.11 0.42
C SER A 71 -8.93 -13.95 -0.87
N GLU A 72 -8.10 -15.01 -0.96
CA GLU A 72 -8.10 -15.96 -2.08
C GLU A 72 -9.44 -16.71 -2.18
N LEU A 73 -10.01 -17.15 -1.06
CA LEU A 73 -11.34 -17.80 -1.04
C LEU A 73 -12.47 -16.86 -1.47
N LEU A 74 -12.29 -15.53 -1.30
CA LEU A 74 -13.24 -14.53 -1.78
C LEU A 74 -13.04 -14.20 -3.27
N GLU A 75 -11.82 -14.35 -3.79
CA GLU A 75 -11.50 -14.15 -5.21
C GLU A 75 -11.89 -15.36 -6.06
N GLU A 76 -11.73 -16.60 -5.56
CA GLU A 76 -12.07 -17.83 -6.27
C GLU A 76 -13.58 -17.93 -6.60
N ASN A 77 -14.44 -17.28 -5.83
CA ASN A 77 -15.86 -17.16 -6.12
C ASN A 77 -16.20 -16.12 -7.22
N GLN A 78 -15.21 -15.34 -7.71
CA GLN A 78 -15.39 -14.35 -8.79
C GLN A 78 -14.89 -14.82 -10.17
N ILE A 79 -14.18 -15.96 -10.26
CA ILE A 79 -13.59 -16.48 -11.51
C ILE A 79 -14.63 -17.11 -12.47
N GLY A 80 -15.90 -17.06 -12.12
CA GLY A 80 -17.01 -17.56 -12.97
C GLY A 80 -17.51 -16.61 -14.06
N LYS A 81 -16.93 -15.42 -14.26
CA LYS A 81 -17.41 -14.49 -15.30
C LYS A 81 -16.28 -13.70 -15.92
N SER A 82 -16.10 -13.95 -17.22
CA SER A 82 -15.52 -13.05 -18.20
C SER A 82 -14.13 -13.38 -18.74
N SER A 83 -14.09 -14.39 -19.61
CA SER A 83 -13.23 -14.28 -20.79
C SER A 83 -13.96 -13.42 -21.84
N GLN A 84 -14.04 -12.13 -21.63
CA GLN A 84 -14.39 -11.18 -22.66
C GLN A 84 -13.13 -10.47 -23.11
N SER A 85 -12.71 -10.80 -24.33
CA SER A 85 -11.72 -10.05 -25.12
C SER A 85 -12.01 -8.56 -25.06
N THR A 86 -11.21 -7.84 -24.30
CA THR A 86 -11.29 -6.38 -24.23
C THR A 86 -10.70 -5.81 -25.50
N LEU A 87 -11.54 -5.47 -26.46
CA LEU A 87 -11.22 -4.43 -27.44
C LEU A 87 -10.74 -3.21 -26.64
N ILE A 88 -9.51 -2.78 -26.92
CA ILE A 88 -8.96 -1.53 -26.39
C ILE A 88 -9.69 -0.39 -27.10
N THR A 89 -10.89 -0.10 -26.67
CA THR A 89 -11.46 1.22 -26.78
C THR A 89 -10.81 2.03 -25.66
N ALA A 90 -10.19 3.15 -25.99
CA ALA A 90 -9.73 4.14 -25.05
C ALA A 90 -10.96 4.69 -24.30
N THR A 91 -11.48 3.92 -23.35
CA THR A 91 -12.50 4.34 -22.42
C THR A 91 -11.76 5.16 -21.38
N GLU A 92 -12.09 6.44 -21.29
CA GLU A 92 -11.70 7.31 -20.18
C GLU A 92 -11.98 6.53 -18.89
N GLN A 93 -10.91 6.17 -18.17
CA GLN A 93 -11.01 5.45 -16.91
C GLN A 93 -11.82 6.34 -15.96
N PRO A 94 -12.95 5.90 -15.44
CA PRO A 94 -13.74 6.73 -14.53
C PRO A 94 -12.86 7.10 -13.34
N ILE A 95 -12.77 8.41 -13.04
CA ILE A 95 -11.98 8.92 -11.91
C ILE A 95 -12.38 8.11 -10.68
N PRO A 96 -11.44 7.49 -9.97
CA PRO A 96 -11.75 6.65 -8.83
C PRO A 96 -12.31 7.51 -7.70
N MET A 97 -13.63 7.56 -7.56
CA MET A 97 -14.37 8.43 -6.63
C MET A 97 -13.92 8.26 -5.17
N ILE A 98 -13.60 7.04 -4.74
CA ILE A 98 -13.21 6.74 -3.35
C ILE A 98 -11.88 7.39 -2.96
N PRO A 99 -10.76 7.24 -3.69
CA PRO A 99 -9.51 7.95 -3.39
C PRO A 99 -9.65 9.47 -3.48
N LEU A 100 -10.47 9.98 -4.39
CA LEU A 100 -10.74 11.41 -4.51
C LEU A 100 -11.43 11.94 -3.25
N LEU A 101 -12.51 11.30 -2.80
CA LEU A 101 -13.22 11.65 -1.57
C LEU A 101 -12.32 11.59 -0.34
N TYR A 102 -11.48 10.54 -0.25
CA TYR A 102 -10.48 10.42 0.81
C TYR A 102 -9.51 11.59 0.79
N GLY A 103 -8.96 11.95 -0.38
CA GLY A 103 -8.04 13.07 -0.53
C GLY A 103 -8.65 14.41 -0.12
N ILE A 104 -9.91 14.67 -0.49
CA ILE A 104 -10.65 15.87 -0.07
C ILE A 104 -10.75 15.93 1.45
N GLY A 105 -11.09 14.82 2.11
CA GLY A 105 -11.15 14.75 3.57
C GLY A 105 -9.81 15.04 4.24
N VAL A 106 -8.72 14.44 3.74
CA VAL A 106 -7.35 14.69 4.26
C VAL A 106 -7.00 16.17 4.12
N VAL A 107 -7.21 16.78 2.96
CA VAL A 107 -6.93 18.20 2.71
C VAL A 107 -7.76 19.08 3.65
N PHE A 108 -9.05 18.79 3.82
CA PHE A 108 -9.91 19.55 4.72
C PHE A 108 -9.42 19.54 6.17
N PHE A 109 -9.14 18.36 6.73
CA PHE A 109 -8.66 18.23 8.11
C PHE A 109 -7.25 18.80 8.28
N PHE A 110 -6.38 18.67 7.28
CA PHE A 110 -5.05 19.26 7.28
C PHE A 110 -5.10 20.78 7.29
N LEU A 111 -5.91 21.41 6.44
CA LEU A 111 -6.10 22.86 6.43
C LEU A 111 -6.68 23.36 7.76
N ARG A 112 -7.65 22.64 8.33
CA ARG A 112 -8.18 22.95 9.67
C ARG A 112 -7.08 22.92 10.73
N TYR A 113 -6.23 21.90 10.72
CA TYR A 113 -5.10 21.80 11.65
C TYR A 113 -4.10 22.95 11.46
N LEU A 114 -3.73 23.22 10.21
CA LEU A 114 -2.82 24.30 9.87
C LEU A 114 -3.35 25.67 10.31
N THR A 115 -4.63 25.95 10.07
CA THR A 115 -5.27 27.20 10.54
C THR A 115 -5.25 27.31 12.06
N THR A 116 -5.41 26.21 12.79
CA THR A 116 -5.33 26.19 14.25
C THR A 116 -3.91 26.51 14.73
N LEU A 117 -2.89 25.90 14.12
CA LEU A 117 -1.49 26.19 14.42
C LEU A 117 -1.11 27.64 14.07
N CYS A 118 -1.53 28.13 12.89
CA CYS A 118 -1.28 29.51 12.48
C CYS A 118 -1.90 30.52 13.48
N ARG A 119 -3.14 30.29 13.90
CA ARG A 119 -3.80 31.12 14.92
C ARG A 119 -3.01 31.13 16.23
N LEU A 120 -2.54 29.96 16.67
CA LEU A 120 -1.73 29.84 17.90
C LEU A 120 -0.38 30.56 17.76
N CYS A 121 0.32 30.40 16.62
CA CYS A 121 1.56 31.09 16.34
C CYS A 121 1.37 32.62 16.28
N LEU A 122 0.32 33.09 15.64
CA LEU A 122 -0.04 34.52 15.61
C LEU A 122 -0.37 35.04 17.02
N PHE A 123 -1.08 34.26 17.83
CA PHE A 123 -1.37 34.61 19.21
C PHE A 123 -0.10 34.73 20.05
N VAL A 124 0.82 33.77 19.92
CA VAL A 124 2.16 33.84 20.58
C VAL A 124 2.96 35.05 20.11
N HIS A 125 2.89 35.39 18.81
CA HIS A 125 3.67 36.55 18.26
C HIS A 125 3.13 37.91 18.72
N ARG A 126 1.80 38.01 18.84
CA ARG A 126 1.14 39.30 19.20
C ARG A 126 1.19 39.64 20.70
N ASN A 127 1.42 38.64 21.57
CA ASN A 127 1.38 38.86 23.02
C ASN A 127 2.80 38.97 23.62
N PRO A 128 3.00 39.84 24.64
CA PRO A 128 4.31 39.99 25.30
C PRO A 128 4.66 38.68 26.03
N ARG A 129 5.91 38.30 25.92
CA ARG A 129 6.46 37.05 26.49
C ARG A 129 7.39 37.39 27.65
N LYS A 130 7.17 36.79 28.81
CA LYS A 130 8.09 36.83 29.94
C LYS A 130 8.80 35.49 30.07
N ARG A 131 10.12 35.47 30.11
CA ARG A 131 10.89 34.23 30.32
C ARG A 131 11.02 33.97 31.82
N LEU A 132 10.54 32.81 32.28
CA LEU A 132 10.61 32.39 33.68
C LEU A 132 11.05 30.91 33.74
N HIS A 133 12.18 30.63 34.42
CA HIS A 133 12.70 29.24 34.58
C HIS A 133 12.81 28.42 33.27
N GLY A 134 13.22 29.07 32.16
CA GLY A 134 13.36 28.41 30.88
C GLY A 134 12.08 28.29 30.05
N LEU A 135 10.94 28.72 30.57
CA LEU A 135 9.64 28.73 29.92
C LEU A 135 9.24 30.13 29.48
N TYR A 136 8.47 30.24 28.41
CA TYR A 136 7.87 31.50 27.97
C TYR A 136 6.45 31.59 28.52
N MET A 137 6.23 32.55 29.42
CA MET A 137 4.92 32.80 29.99
C MET A 137 4.21 33.91 29.21
N ILE A 138 2.99 33.64 28.80
CA ILE A 138 2.10 34.58 28.11
C ILE A 138 0.87 34.78 28.98
N GLN A 139 0.59 36.02 29.35
CA GLN A 139 -0.60 36.35 30.13
C GLN A 139 -1.81 36.40 29.18
N ILE A 140 -2.87 35.67 29.54
CA ILE A 140 -4.12 35.63 28.79
C ILE A 140 -5.23 36.40 29.53
N GLN A 141 -6.24 36.81 28.76
CA GLN A 141 -7.41 37.53 29.28
C GLN A 141 -8.28 36.64 30.18
N GLU A 142 -9.11 37.26 31.00
CA GLU A 142 -10.10 36.58 31.83
C GLU A 142 -11.09 35.79 30.94
N GLY A 143 -11.46 34.61 31.40
CA GLY A 143 -12.39 33.71 30.68
C GLY A 143 -11.72 32.61 29.86
N LEU A 144 -10.42 32.74 29.51
CA LEU A 144 -9.69 31.66 28.84
C LEU A 144 -9.07 30.69 29.86
N PRO A 145 -9.13 29.37 29.61
CA PRO A 145 -8.47 28.38 30.45
C PRO A 145 -6.95 28.50 30.34
N THR A 146 -6.24 28.21 31.42
CA THR A 146 -4.78 28.06 31.40
C THR A 146 -4.43 26.79 30.61
N PHE A 147 -3.42 26.87 29.75
CA PHE A 147 -2.92 25.73 29.00
C PHE A 147 -1.44 25.92 28.63
N SER A 148 -0.79 24.85 28.24
CA SER A 148 0.59 24.87 27.76
C SER A 148 0.70 24.28 26.35
N PHE A 149 1.65 24.83 25.56
CA PHE A 149 1.96 24.32 24.23
C PHE A 149 3.45 24.45 23.96
N PHE A 150 4.13 23.34 23.74
CA PHE A 150 5.60 23.26 23.71
C PHE A 150 6.20 23.97 24.94
N ASN A 151 7.03 25.01 24.73
CA ASN A 151 7.69 25.77 25.78
C ASN A 151 6.90 27.03 26.22
N TYR A 152 5.67 27.20 25.70
CA TYR A 152 4.82 28.33 26.02
C TYR A 152 3.76 27.95 27.06
N LEU A 153 3.67 28.75 28.13
CA LEU A 153 2.66 28.64 29.16
C LEU A 153 1.70 29.84 29.07
N PHE A 154 0.44 29.55 28.83
CA PHE A 154 -0.63 30.55 28.75
C PHE A 154 -1.38 30.55 30.08
N ILE A 155 -1.24 31.61 30.88
CA ILE A 155 -1.77 31.67 32.24
C ILE A 155 -2.65 32.89 32.46
N ASN A 156 -3.80 32.66 33.09
CA ASN A 156 -4.64 33.72 33.61
C ASN A 156 -4.25 34.01 35.07
N THR A 157 -3.75 35.20 35.35
CA THR A 157 -3.24 35.58 36.68
C THR A 157 -4.24 36.31 37.54
N HIS A 158 -5.33 36.84 37.00
CA HIS A 158 -6.19 37.80 37.68
C HIS A 158 -7.13 37.24 38.73
N SER A 159 -7.59 36.00 38.59
CA SER A 159 -8.66 35.43 39.41
C SER A 159 -8.22 34.31 40.37
N LEU A 160 -6.91 34.09 40.54
CA LEU A 160 -6.41 32.96 41.33
C LEU A 160 -5.56 33.40 42.52
N SER A 161 -5.73 32.74 43.66
CA SER A 161 -4.84 32.89 44.83
C SER A 161 -3.41 32.48 44.49
N GLN A 162 -2.43 33.01 45.23
CA GLN A 162 -1.02 32.70 44.99
C GLN A 162 -0.73 31.19 45.10
N GLU A 163 -1.41 30.48 46.00
CA GLU A 163 -1.27 29.04 46.20
C GLU A 163 -1.85 28.27 44.99
N ASN A 164 -3.03 28.64 44.52
CA ASN A 164 -3.68 28.01 43.36
C ASN A 164 -2.87 28.25 42.08
N ARG A 165 -2.27 29.44 41.91
CA ARG A 165 -1.35 29.70 40.79
C ARG A 165 -0.13 28.76 40.82
N ARG A 166 0.45 28.49 42.01
CA ARG A 166 1.58 27.53 42.11
C ARG A 166 1.18 26.12 41.73
N LYS A 167 -0.02 25.65 42.13
CA LYS A 167 -0.54 24.31 41.78
C LYS A 167 -0.76 24.20 40.26
N ILE A 168 -1.40 25.19 39.64
CA ILE A 168 -1.62 25.23 38.17
C ILE A 168 -0.29 25.29 37.41
N PHE A 169 0.62 26.18 37.86
CA PHE A 169 1.94 26.24 37.24
C PHE A 169 2.70 24.90 37.31
N ALA A 170 2.60 24.21 38.46
CA ALA A 170 3.21 22.89 38.58
C ALA A 170 2.59 21.86 37.62
N HIS A 171 1.27 21.90 37.42
CA HIS A 171 0.56 21.04 36.46
C HIS A 171 1.00 21.29 35.03
N GLU A 172 0.94 22.53 34.58
CA GLU A 172 1.31 22.90 33.21
C GLU A 172 2.81 22.69 32.90
N LYS A 173 3.67 22.87 33.90
CA LYS A 173 5.10 22.59 33.76
C LYS A 173 5.35 21.12 33.43
N ILE A 174 4.53 20.19 33.91
CA ILE A 174 4.68 18.76 33.61
C ILE A 174 4.35 18.49 32.16
N HIS A 175 3.27 19.09 31.62
CA HIS A 175 2.94 18.97 30.20
C HIS A 175 4.10 19.40 29.30
N ILE A 176 4.78 20.50 29.67
CA ILE A 176 5.94 21.00 28.93
C ILE A 176 7.14 20.05 29.07
N GLN A 177 7.47 19.65 30.32
CA GLN A 177 8.62 18.80 30.61
C GLN A 177 8.52 17.42 29.96
N GLN A 178 7.31 16.89 29.84
CA GLN A 178 7.05 15.58 29.20
C GLN A 178 6.73 15.68 27.71
N CYS A 179 6.81 16.88 27.13
CA CYS A 179 6.55 17.09 25.70
C CYS A 179 5.17 16.57 25.24
N HIS A 180 4.12 16.71 26.06
CA HIS A 180 2.78 16.22 25.74
C HIS A 180 2.24 16.85 24.43
N SER A 181 2.66 18.09 24.11
CA SER A 181 2.29 18.74 22.84
C SER A 181 2.79 17.99 21.62
N LEU A 182 3.96 17.35 21.70
CA LEU A 182 4.51 16.54 20.59
C LEU A 182 3.64 15.30 20.34
N ASP A 183 3.23 14.59 21.39
CA ASP A 183 2.34 13.44 21.28
C ASP A 183 1.04 13.80 20.59
N LEU A 184 0.48 14.97 20.94
CA LEU A 184 -0.77 15.46 20.34
C LEU A 184 -0.58 15.84 18.87
N CYS A 185 0.56 16.43 18.50
CA CYS A 185 0.88 16.71 17.09
C CYS A 185 0.98 15.42 16.27
N ILE A 186 1.65 14.39 16.80
CA ILE A 186 1.74 13.08 16.15
C ILE A 186 0.35 12.45 16.02
N ALA A 187 -0.43 12.46 17.10
CA ALA A 187 -1.79 11.94 17.09
C ALA A 187 -2.68 12.67 16.08
N GLU A 188 -2.57 14.01 15.97
CA GLU A 188 -3.33 14.80 15.00
C GLU A 188 -3.01 14.44 13.57
N ILE A 189 -1.72 14.29 13.23
CA ILE A 189 -1.27 13.89 11.89
C ILE A 189 -1.85 12.53 11.51
N ILE A 190 -1.81 11.55 12.43
CA ILE A 190 -2.37 10.22 12.18
C ILE A 190 -3.91 10.28 12.08
N CYS A 191 -4.57 11.12 12.89
CA CYS A 191 -6.00 11.36 12.79
C CYS A 191 -6.41 11.97 11.44
N ILE A 192 -5.60 12.87 10.89
CA ILE A 192 -5.82 13.46 9.56
C ILE A 192 -5.69 12.39 8.47
N ALA A 193 -4.63 11.55 8.53
CA ALA A 193 -4.44 10.46 7.59
C ALA A 193 -5.56 9.40 7.67
N ASN A 194 -6.10 9.15 8.86
CA ASN A 194 -7.16 8.17 9.09
C ASN A 194 -8.48 8.83 9.52
N TRP A 195 -8.81 9.99 8.94
CA TRP A 195 -9.95 10.83 9.35
C TRP A 195 -11.30 10.12 9.36
N PHE A 196 -11.47 9.16 8.47
CA PHE A 196 -12.68 8.33 8.30
C PHE A 196 -12.89 7.33 9.44
N ASN A 197 -11.83 7.02 10.22
CA ASN A 197 -11.88 6.00 11.26
C ASN A 197 -12.19 6.63 12.63
N PRO A 198 -13.36 6.38 13.25
CA PRO A 198 -13.71 6.96 14.54
C PRO A 198 -12.81 6.48 15.69
N PHE A 199 -12.22 5.31 15.59
CA PHE A 199 -11.37 4.76 16.65
C PHE A 199 -10.05 5.53 16.81
N VAL A 200 -9.53 6.14 15.76
CA VAL A 200 -8.34 7.01 15.84
C VAL A 200 -8.61 8.23 16.73
N TRP A 201 -9.78 8.86 16.55
CA TRP A 201 -10.22 9.99 17.35
C TRP A 201 -10.44 9.60 18.81
N LEU A 202 -10.96 8.39 19.05
CA LEU A 202 -11.13 7.86 20.41
C LEU A 202 -9.79 7.63 21.09
N ILE A 203 -8.78 7.07 20.40
CA ILE A 203 -7.42 6.91 20.96
C ILE A 203 -6.80 8.27 21.28
N LYS A 204 -6.93 9.25 20.40
CA LYS A 204 -6.45 10.63 20.66
C LYS A 204 -7.08 11.19 21.95
N GLN A 205 -8.38 10.99 22.16
CA GLN A 205 -9.05 11.41 23.39
C GLN A 205 -8.48 10.68 24.62
N LEU A 206 -8.19 9.38 24.51
CA LEU A 206 -7.58 8.61 25.61
C LEU A 206 -6.15 9.05 25.91
N ILE A 207 -5.38 9.48 24.90
CA ILE A 207 -4.06 10.08 25.07
C ILE A 207 -4.18 11.38 25.87
N LEU A 208 -5.12 12.26 25.51
CA LEU A 208 -5.40 13.50 26.24
C LEU A 208 -5.77 13.21 27.71
N GLU A 209 -6.70 12.29 27.96
CA GLU A 209 -7.09 11.89 29.32
C GLU A 209 -5.88 11.36 30.11
N ASN A 210 -5.03 10.56 29.49
CA ASN A 210 -3.85 10.00 30.13
C ASN A 210 -2.79 11.06 30.47
N HIS A 211 -2.62 12.08 29.62
CA HIS A 211 -1.74 13.23 29.89
C HIS A 211 -2.19 13.98 31.13
N GLU A 212 -3.52 14.20 31.29
CA GLU A 212 -4.06 14.81 32.50
C GLU A 212 -3.75 13.96 33.74
N TYR A 213 -3.90 12.63 33.68
CA TYR A 213 -3.57 11.75 34.80
C TYR A 213 -2.10 11.80 35.18
N ILE A 214 -1.19 11.89 34.23
CA ILE A 214 0.25 12.05 34.47
C ILE A 214 0.54 13.37 35.18
N ALA A 215 -0.03 14.46 34.67
CA ALA A 215 0.17 15.79 35.26
C ALA A 215 -0.40 15.87 36.66
N ASP A 216 -1.62 15.39 36.86
CA ASP A 216 -2.30 15.32 38.15
C ASP A 216 -1.53 14.50 39.19
N GLN A 217 -1.04 13.32 38.81
CA GLN A 217 -0.25 12.45 39.70
C GLN A 217 1.02 13.14 40.22
N GLN A 218 1.67 13.95 39.38
CA GLN A 218 2.89 14.66 39.75
C GLN A 218 2.59 15.85 40.70
N VAL A 219 1.44 16.51 40.50
CA VAL A 219 1.01 17.60 41.37
C VAL A 219 0.70 17.11 42.79
N ILE A 220 -0.04 16.02 42.92
CA ILE A 220 -0.40 15.47 44.26
C ILE A 220 0.79 14.88 45.02
N ARG A 221 1.93 14.62 44.38
CA ARG A 221 3.16 14.27 45.09
C ARG A 221 3.75 15.45 45.88
N LYS A 222 3.43 16.70 45.47
CA LYS A 222 3.94 17.93 46.08
C LYS A 222 2.92 18.66 46.93
N TYR A 223 1.63 18.49 46.60
CA TYR A 223 0.53 19.22 47.21
C TYR A 223 -0.52 18.26 47.76
N LYS A 224 -1.25 18.68 48.82
CA LYS A 224 -2.34 17.88 49.39
C LYS A 224 -3.46 17.66 48.39
N ILE A 225 -3.96 16.43 48.30
CA ILE A 225 -5.02 16.02 47.35
C ILE A 225 -6.27 16.88 47.50
N SER A 226 -6.74 17.13 48.74
CA SER A 226 -7.97 17.89 49.03
C SER A 226 -7.95 19.29 48.42
N GLY A 227 -6.89 20.05 48.65
CA GLY A 227 -6.76 21.41 48.09
C GLY A 227 -6.51 21.44 46.57
N TYR A 228 -6.05 20.35 45.96
CA TYR A 228 -5.93 20.24 44.50
C TYR A 228 -7.28 19.86 43.86
N LEU A 229 -8.05 18.97 44.48
CA LEU A 229 -9.39 18.62 44.01
C LEU A 229 -10.34 19.81 44.05
N GLU A 230 -10.30 20.61 45.11
CA GLU A 230 -11.08 21.84 45.19
C GLU A 230 -10.76 22.81 44.05
N LEU A 231 -9.47 22.96 43.73
CA LEU A 231 -9.03 23.80 42.61
C LEU A 231 -9.60 23.27 41.28
N LEU A 232 -9.53 21.95 41.02
CA LEU A 232 -10.07 21.35 39.81
C LEU A 232 -11.59 21.55 39.68
N ILE A 233 -12.33 21.42 40.77
CA ILE A 233 -13.77 21.69 40.82
C ILE A 233 -14.06 23.15 40.51
N GLN A 234 -13.34 24.10 41.14
CA GLN A 234 -13.49 25.54 40.90
C GLN A 234 -13.23 25.90 39.45
N GLN A 235 -12.19 25.32 38.82
CA GLN A 235 -11.90 25.54 37.38
C GLN A 235 -13.02 25.03 36.48
N SER A 236 -13.58 23.87 36.79
CA SER A 236 -14.67 23.27 35.99
C SER A 236 -15.96 24.06 36.11
N LEU A 237 -16.25 24.63 37.29
CA LEU A 237 -17.46 25.44 37.52
C LEU A 237 -17.37 26.81 36.82
N LYS A 238 -16.19 27.43 36.74
CA LYS A 238 -16.01 28.70 36.00
C LYS A 238 -16.26 28.60 34.51
N GLY A 239 -16.10 27.41 33.92
CA GLY A 239 -16.46 27.14 32.54
C GLY A 239 -17.95 26.84 32.28
N ALA A 240 -18.80 26.86 33.32
CA ALA A 240 -20.12 26.23 33.34
C ALA A 240 -21.28 26.96 32.59
N PHE A 241 -21.01 28.04 31.87
CA PHE A 241 -22.05 28.78 31.12
C PHE A 241 -22.13 28.49 29.61
N SER A 242 -21.47 27.45 29.11
CA SER A 242 -21.50 27.06 27.70
C SER A 242 -21.99 25.62 27.51
N PHE A 243 -22.71 25.33 26.41
CA PHE A 243 -23.21 24.00 26.03
C PHE A 243 -22.13 22.92 25.91
N THR A 244 -20.84 23.30 25.93
CA THR A 244 -19.68 22.39 25.92
C THR A 244 -19.41 21.71 27.29
N ASN A 245 -20.20 22.00 28.31
CA ASN A 245 -19.94 21.59 29.70
C ASN A 245 -20.17 20.13 30.05
N TYR A 246 -20.99 19.41 29.25
CA TYR A 246 -21.21 17.98 29.50
C TYR A 246 -19.91 17.17 29.36
N PHE A 247 -19.05 17.54 28.41
CA PHE A 247 -17.74 16.92 28.24
C PHE A 247 -16.73 17.31 29.33
N SER A 248 -16.81 18.55 29.86
CA SER A 248 -15.94 19.03 30.92
C SER A 248 -16.19 18.32 32.24
N CYS A 249 -17.47 18.14 32.63
CA CYS A 249 -17.85 17.40 33.86
C CYS A 249 -17.45 15.92 33.77
N SER A 250 -17.55 15.27 32.62
CA SER A 250 -17.12 13.91 32.42
C SER A 250 -15.60 13.74 32.65
N ASN A 251 -14.79 14.66 32.11
CA ASN A 251 -13.33 14.62 32.29
C ASN A 251 -12.93 14.88 33.76
N LEU A 252 -13.58 15.82 34.45
CA LEU A 252 -13.33 16.07 35.87
C LEU A 252 -13.62 14.81 36.71
N LYS A 253 -14.75 14.14 36.49
CA LYS A 253 -15.10 12.89 37.18
C LYS A 253 -14.03 11.81 36.98
N LYS A 254 -13.55 11.63 35.75
CA LYS A 254 -12.49 10.65 35.45
C LYS A 254 -11.18 10.99 36.17
N ARG A 255 -10.75 12.27 36.15
CA ARG A 255 -9.54 12.76 36.84
C ARG A 255 -9.66 12.52 38.36
N THR A 256 -10.79 12.90 38.97
CA THR A 256 -11.03 12.70 40.40
C THR A 256 -10.96 11.23 40.81
N ILE A 257 -11.59 10.32 40.04
CA ILE A 257 -11.54 8.88 40.29
C ILE A 257 -10.09 8.37 40.22
N MET A 258 -9.30 8.82 39.22
CA MET A 258 -7.92 8.36 39.06
C MET A 258 -6.98 8.94 40.14
N LEU A 259 -7.21 10.18 40.59
CA LEU A 259 -6.45 10.80 41.69
C LEU A 259 -6.65 10.11 43.06
N THR A 260 -7.89 9.67 43.36
CA THR A 260 -8.22 9.01 44.63
C THR A 260 -7.91 7.50 44.59
N LYS A 261 -7.60 6.95 43.42
CA LYS A 261 -7.34 5.53 43.27
C LYS A 261 -6.00 5.11 43.88
N LYS A 262 -6.03 3.98 44.62
CA LYS A 262 -4.81 3.34 45.13
C LYS A 262 -3.90 2.94 43.95
N GLN A 263 -2.59 3.15 44.09
CA GLN A 263 -1.62 2.75 43.08
C GLN A 263 -1.72 1.26 42.75
N SER A 264 -1.67 0.94 41.47
CA SER A 264 -1.67 -0.44 40.96
C SER A 264 -0.43 -1.19 41.45
N ARG A 265 -0.59 -2.47 41.80
CA ARG A 265 0.53 -3.32 42.23
C ARG A 265 1.50 -3.54 41.06
N LYS A 266 2.82 -3.60 41.31
CA LYS A 266 3.84 -3.82 40.28
C LYS A 266 3.58 -5.09 39.45
N PHE A 267 3.03 -6.13 40.09
CA PHE A 267 2.65 -7.37 39.38
C PHE A 267 1.63 -7.13 38.25
N GLN A 268 0.79 -6.13 38.31
CA GLN A 268 -0.17 -5.82 37.25
C GLN A 268 0.49 -5.27 35.97
N MET A 269 1.81 -4.96 35.98
CA MET A 269 2.55 -4.65 34.79
C MET A 269 2.62 -5.84 33.81
N ILE A 270 2.44 -7.07 34.30
CA ILE A 270 2.39 -8.28 33.48
C ILE A 270 1.27 -8.21 32.43
N ASN A 271 0.20 -7.42 32.68
CA ASN A 271 -0.89 -7.24 31.74
C ASN A 271 -0.48 -6.51 30.43
N TYR A 272 0.73 -5.93 30.37
CA TYR A 272 1.25 -5.37 29.12
C TYR A 272 1.88 -6.44 28.21
N ILE A 273 2.31 -7.59 28.76
CA ILE A 273 2.92 -8.68 27.98
C ILE A 273 1.95 -9.25 26.95
N PRO A 274 0.70 -9.64 27.29
CA PRO A 274 -0.26 -10.10 26.30
C PRO A 274 -0.59 -9.06 25.23
N ALA A 275 -0.52 -7.77 25.58
CA ALA A 275 -0.73 -6.69 24.61
C ALA A 275 0.37 -6.67 23.52
N PHE A 276 1.64 -6.86 23.91
CA PHE A 276 2.76 -6.97 22.96
C PHE A 276 2.67 -8.23 22.11
N LEU A 277 2.30 -9.36 22.71
CA LEU A 277 2.08 -10.62 21.98
C LEU A 277 0.95 -10.48 20.97
N LEU A 278 -0.16 -9.83 21.37
CA LEU A 278 -1.28 -9.54 20.49
C LEU A 278 -0.87 -8.62 19.32
N ALA A 279 -0.09 -7.58 19.60
CA ALA A 279 0.44 -6.69 18.59
C ALA A 279 1.38 -7.43 17.62
N GLY A 280 2.26 -8.31 18.13
CA GLY A 280 3.12 -9.17 17.31
C GLY A 280 2.35 -10.16 16.45
N MET A 281 1.29 -10.76 17.00
CA MET A 281 0.39 -11.65 16.24
C MET A 281 -0.32 -10.89 15.11
N LEU A 282 -0.84 -9.70 15.39
CA LEU A 282 -1.46 -8.85 14.35
C LEU A 282 -0.43 -8.43 13.29
N PHE A 283 0.81 -8.12 13.71
CA PHE A 283 1.90 -7.84 12.79
C PHE A 283 2.13 -9.03 11.85
N TYR A 284 2.27 -10.23 12.40
CA TYR A 284 2.45 -11.46 11.62
C TYR A 284 1.29 -11.67 10.63
N LEU A 285 0.04 -11.63 11.11
CA LEU A 285 -1.16 -11.86 10.29
C LEU A 285 -1.32 -10.88 9.12
N PHE A 286 -0.96 -9.60 9.32
CA PHE A 286 -1.19 -8.56 8.32
C PHE A 286 0.03 -8.23 7.46
N SER A 287 1.24 -8.57 7.92
CA SER A 287 2.49 -8.27 7.22
C SER A 287 2.97 -9.42 6.33
N CYS A 288 2.63 -10.68 6.67
CA CYS A 288 3.03 -11.83 5.86
C CYS A 288 2.21 -11.86 4.57
N LYS A 289 2.90 -11.75 3.43
CA LYS A 289 2.39 -12.20 2.14
C LYS A 289 2.87 -13.62 1.93
N ASN A 290 1.93 -14.54 1.71
CA ASN A 290 2.29 -15.81 1.12
C ASN A 290 2.83 -15.50 -0.28
N MET A 291 4.12 -15.70 -0.52
CA MET A 291 4.56 -16.01 -1.86
C MET A 291 3.94 -17.40 -2.14
N CYS A 292 2.73 -17.43 -2.66
CA CYS A 292 2.42 -18.44 -3.62
C CYS A 292 3.33 -18.11 -4.80
N GLU A 293 4.56 -18.64 -4.81
CA GLU A 293 5.00 -19.24 -6.04
C GLU A 293 3.88 -20.26 -6.31
N GLU A 294 2.89 -19.89 -7.13
CA GLU A 294 2.37 -20.89 -8.05
C GLU A 294 3.63 -21.59 -8.49
N PRO A 295 3.78 -22.90 -8.26
CA PRO A 295 4.80 -23.61 -8.96
C PRO A 295 4.44 -23.31 -10.41
N GLU A 296 5.11 -22.29 -11.02
CA GLU A 296 5.15 -22.18 -12.46
C GLU A 296 5.65 -23.55 -12.86
N SER A 297 4.67 -24.41 -13.10
CA SER A 297 4.95 -25.68 -13.70
C SER A 297 5.79 -25.31 -14.91
N PRO A 298 6.98 -25.85 -15.11
CA PRO A 298 7.82 -25.52 -16.27
C PRO A 298 7.06 -25.67 -17.58
N GLU A 299 5.88 -26.30 -17.54
CA GLU A 299 4.92 -26.45 -18.60
C GLU A 299 4.14 -25.18 -18.98
N LEU A 300 4.03 -24.15 -18.09
CA LEU A 300 3.26 -22.91 -18.38
C LEU A 300 4.12 -21.74 -18.86
N GLN A 301 5.42 -21.77 -18.70
CA GLN A 301 6.30 -20.72 -19.25
C GLN A 301 6.38 -20.85 -20.78
N VAL A 302 5.92 -19.83 -21.47
CA VAL A 302 6.02 -19.75 -22.94
C VAL A 302 7.18 -18.81 -23.27
N PHE A 303 8.20 -19.34 -23.92
CA PHE A 303 9.41 -18.60 -24.31
C PHE A 303 9.25 -18.00 -25.71
N GLN A 304 9.75 -16.78 -25.93
CA GLN A 304 9.83 -16.16 -27.26
C GLN A 304 11.15 -16.44 -27.95
N ILE A 305 12.23 -16.57 -27.19
CA ILE A 305 13.59 -16.84 -27.66
C ILE A 305 14.17 -17.94 -26.78
N VAL A 306 14.69 -19.00 -27.39
CA VAL A 306 15.30 -20.16 -26.73
C VAL A 306 16.65 -20.51 -27.39
N GLU A 307 17.50 -21.23 -26.67
CA GLU A 307 18.82 -21.65 -27.17
C GLU A 307 18.72 -22.46 -28.48
N ASN A 308 17.75 -23.38 -28.56
CA ASN A 308 17.45 -24.13 -29.77
C ASN A 308 15.99 -23.88 -30.14
N MET A 309 15.77 -23.15 -31.24
CA MET A 309 14.42 -22.86 -31.75
C MET A 309 13.72 -24.14 -32.25
N PRO A 310 12.39 -24.19 -32.17
CA PRO A 310 11.62 -25.30 -32.71
C PRO A 310 11.88 -25.46 -34.22
N GLN A 311 11.93 -26.72 -34.69
CA GLN A 311 12.16 -27.02 -36.11
C GLN A 311 11.01 -27.85 -36.66
N PHE A 312 10.56 -27.49 -37.85
CA PHE A 312 9.57 -28.29 -38.58
C PHE A 312 10.19 -29.59 -39.10
N SER A 313 9.48 -30.72 -38.91
CA SER A 313 9.96 -32.02 -39.37
C SER A 313 9.71 -32.20 -40.88
N GLY A 314 10.48 -31.50 -41.71
CA GLY A 314 10.37 -31.58 -43.17
C GLY A 314 10.52 -30.23 -43.88
N ASP A 315 10.05 -30.14 -45.13
CA ASP A 315 10.05 -28.91 -45.91
C ASP A 315 8.74 -28.14 -45.68
N LEU A 316 8.83 -27.08 -44.86
CA LEU A 316 7.70 -26.25 -44.47
C LEU A 316 7.02 -25.58 -45.68
N SER A 317 7.81 -25.18 -46.71
CA SER A 317 7.29 -24.53 -47.91
C SER A 317 6.47 -25.48 -48.76
N LYS A 318 6.93 -26.75 -48.92
CA LYS A 318 6.20 -27.78 -49.66
C LYS A 318 4.90 -28.14 -48.89
N TRP A 319 5.00 -28.33 -47.57
CA TRP A 319 3.85 -28.63 -46.77
C TRP A 319 2.77 -27.54 -46.86
N ALA A 320 3.15 -26.27 -46.77
CA ALA A 320 2.25 -25.13 -46.86
C ALA A 320 1.51 -25.09 -48.21
N THR A 321 2.24 -25.26 -49.31
CA THR A 321 1.67 -25.26 -50.65
C THR A 321 0.65 -26.40 -50.88
N GLN A 322 0.82 -27.52 -50.21
CA GLN A 322 -0.09 -28.67 -50.31
C GLN A 322 -1.30 -28.58 -49.40
N ASN A 323 -1.15 -27.99 -48.19
CA ASN A 323 -2.16 -28.05 -47.13
C ASN A 323 -2.91 -26.73 -46.92
N ILE A 324 -2.32 -25.58 -47.23
CA ILE A 324 -2.99 -24.27 -47.11
C ILE A 324 -3.59 -23.89 -48.47
N LYS A 325 -4.91 -23.85 -48.55
CA LYS A 325 -5.61 -23.52 -49.80
C LYS A 325 -5.80 -22.01 -49.92
N TYR A 326 -5.60 -21.52 -51.16
CA TYR A 326 -5.97 -20.13 -51.46
C TYR A 326 -7.50 -20.03 -51.57
N PRO A 327 -8.19 -19.15 -50.78
CA PRO A 327 -9.65 -19.06 -50.87
C PRO A 327 -10.12 -18.60 -52.26
N SER A 328 -11.09 -19.30 -52.86
CA SER A 328 -11.63 -18.95 -54.19
C SER A 328 -12.21 -17.53 -54.22
N LYS A 329 -12.87 -17.09 -53.18
CA LYS A 329 -13.39 -15.72 -53.06
C LYS A 329 -12.27 -14.67 -53.04
N ALA A 330 -11.11 -14.98 -52.48
CA ALA A 330 -9.96 -14.08 -52.47
C ALA A 330 -9.28 -14.03 -53.85
N ILE A 331 -9.27 -15.14 -54.61
CA ILE A 331 -8.79 -15.21 -55.97
C ILE A 331 -9.68 -14.34 -56.88
N GLU A 332 -10.99 -14.50 -56.81
CA GLU A 332 -11.97 -13.73 -57.58
C GLU A 332 -11.90 -12.21 -57.27
N ALA A 333 -11.64 -11.87 -56.02
CA ALA A 333 -11.52 -10.48 -55.57
C ALA A 333 -10.13 -9.89 -55.80
N GLY A 334 -9.15 -10.66 -56.32
CA GLY A 334 -7.78 -10.20 -56.52
C GLY A 334 -7.01 -9.84 -55.26
N ILE A 335 -7.36 -10.48 -54.12
CA ILE A 335 -6.79 -10.14 -52.80
C ILE A 335 -5.51 -10.93 -52.57
N GLU A 336 -4.39 -10.25 -52.44
CA GLU A 336 -3.08 -10.78 -52.07
C GLU A 336 -2.65 -10.23 -50.67
N GLY A 337 -1.71 -10.91 -50.00
CA GLY A 337 -1.16 -10.37 -48.76
C GLY A 337 -0.35 -11.35 -47.91
N LYS A 338 0.25 -10.83 -46.85
CA LYS A 338 0.95 -11.61 -45.82
C LYS A 338 0.12 -11.63 -44.55
N VAL A 339 -0.10 -12.84 -43.99
CA VAL A 339 -0.76 -13.05 -42.70
C VAL A 339 0.28 -13.56 -41.72
N TYR A 340 0.47 -12.86 -40.61
CA TYR A 340 1.35 -13.29 -39.54
C TYR A 340 0.54 -14.06 -38.52
N VAL A 341 0.88 -15.31 -38.33
CA VAL A 341 0.20 -16.21 -37.37
C VAL A 341 1.16 -16.55 -36.25
N ASN A 342 0.77 -16.21 -35.03
CA ASN A 342 1.43 -16.64 -33.79
C ASN A 342 0.82 -17.96 -33.36
N PHE A 343 1.62 -18.93 -32.95
CA PHE A 343 1.16 -20.16 -32.35
C PHE A 343 2.17 -20.68 -31.36
N ILE A 344 1.73 -21.54 -30.45
CA ILE A 344 2.56 -22.12 -29.41
C ILE A 344 2.91 -23.54 -29.81
N ILE A 345 4.21 -23.85 -29.78
CA ILE A 345 4.72 -25.20 -29.88
C ILE A 345 5.02 -25.69 -28.48
N ASP A 346 4.34 -26.74 -28.03
CA ASP A 346 4.51 -27.29 -26.70
C ASP A 346 5.81 -28.10 -26.55
N SER A 347 6.09 -28.58 -25.34
CA SER A 347 7.28 -29.41 -25.05
C SER A 347 7.26 -30.78 -25.76
N THR A 348 6.12 -31.19 -26.31
CA THR A 348 5.98 -32.43 -27.09
C THR A 348 6.13 -32.19 -28.60
N GLY A 349 6.12 -30.93 -29.04
CA GLY A 349 6.18 -30.53 -30.44
C GLY A 349 4.82 -30.22 -31.05
N ARG A 350 3.72 -30.34 -30.33
CA ARG A 350 2.37 -30.07 -30.86
C ARG A 350 2.13 -28.58 -31.00
N VAL A 351 1.44 -28.23 -32.07
CA VAL A 351 1.01 -26.87 -32.38
C VAL A 351 -0.35 -26.60 -31.72
N GLY A 352 -0.45 -25.49 -30.99
CA GLY A 352 -1.68 -25.05 -30.36
C GLY A 352 -1.78 -23.53 -30.25
N HIS A 353 -2.95 -23.01 -29.86
CA HIS A 353 -3.20 -21.57 -29.66
C HIS A 353 -2.74 -20.69 -30.82
N ALA A 354 -3.22 -21.00 -32.04
CA ALA A 354 -2.92 -20.19 -33.21
C ALA A 354 -3.76 -18.90 -33.23
N GLU A 355 -3.08 -17.76 -33.31
CA GLU A 355 -3.71 -16.43 -33.34
C GLU A 355 -3.09 -15.55 -34.42
N ILE A 356 -3.88 -14.64 -34.98
CA ILE A 356 -3.40 -13.72 -36.00
C ILE A 356 -2.81 -12.48 -35.34
N GLN A 357 -1.52 -12.23 -35.55
CA GLN A 357 -0.83 -11.07 -34.96
C GLN A 357 -1.22 -9.75 -35.62
N ARG A 358 -1.45 -9.75 -36.93
CA ARG A 358 -1.89 -8.58 -37.74
C ARG A 358 -3.05 -8.95 -38.64
N ASN A 359 -4.16 -8.27 -38.48
CA ASN A 359 -5.34 -8.45 -39.30
C ASN A 359 -5.15 -7.69 -40.62
N THR A 360 -4.81 -8.44 -41.72
CA THR A 360 -4.59 -7.84 -43.02
C THR A 360 -5.83 -7.99 -43.92
N GLN A 361 -6.44 -9.19 -43.97
CA GLN A 361 -7.62 -9.50 -44.82
C GLN A 361 -8.38 -10.66 -44.20
N SER A 362 -9.63 -10.47 -43.83
CA SER A 362 -10.43 -11.48 -43.09
C SER A 362 -10.59 -12.80 -43.86
N LEU A 363 -10.63 -12.76 -45.20
CA LEU A 363 -10.77 -13.94 -46.03
C LEU A 363 -9.52 -14.82 -46.02
N LEU A 364 -8.31 -14.23 -45.94
CA LEU A 364 -7.04 -14.97 -45.90
C LEU A 364 -6.74 -15.50 -44.49
N ASN A 365 -7.20 -14.79 -43.49
CA ASN A 365 -6.93 -15.11 -42.10
C ASN A 365 -7.48 -16.49 -41.68
N ALA A 366 -8.72 -16.78 -42.09
CA ALA A 366 -9.39 -18.04 -41.74
C ALA A 366 -8.67 -19.28 -42.32
N GLU A 367 -8.16 -19.21 -43.55
CA GLU A 367 -7.43 -20.32 -44.16
C GLU A 367 -5.99 -20.45 -43.66
N ALA A 368 -5.34 -19.32 -43.30
CA ALA A 368 -4.05 -19.35 -42.65
C ALA A 368 -4.13 -20.04 -41.27
N LEU A 369 -5.14 -19.70 -40.44
CA LEU A 369 -5.35 -20.34 -39.17
C LEU A 369 -5.59 -21.84 -39.28
N LYS A 370 -6.52 -22.26 -40.14
CA LYS A 370 -6.81 -23.69 -40.36
C LYS A 370 -5.57 -24.45 -40.81
N GLY A 371 -4.75 -23.83 -41.67
CA GLY A 371 -3.50 -24.42 -42.11
C GLY A 371 -2.52 -24.63 -40.96
N ILE A 372 -2.34 -23.65 -40.11
CA ILE A 372 -1.42 -23.74 -38.96
C ILE A 372 -1.92 -24.77 -37.93
N GLU A 373 -3.23 -24.81 -37.66
CA GLU A 373 -3.82 -25.79 -36.73
C GLU A 373 -3.70 -27.24 -37.21
N ALA A 374 -3.61 -27.44 -38.55
CA ALA A 374 -3.44 -28.76 -39.17
C ALA A 374 -1.97 -29.18 -39.30
N MET A 375 -1.02 -28.44 -38.77
CA MET A 375 0.40 -28.77 -38.85
C MET A 375 0.73 -30.06 -38.08
N PRO A 376 1.62 -30.90 -38.62
CA PRO A 376 2.16 -32.04 -37.89
C PRO A 376 3.08 -31.56 -36.75
N ASP A 377 3.43 -32.50 -35.89
CA ASP A 377 4.31 -32.25 -34.75
C ASP A 377 5.69 -31.72 -35.17
N TRP A 378 6.15 -30.70 -34.48
CA TRP A 378 7.45 -30.09 -34.64
C TRP A 378 8.50 -30.73 -33.71
N ILE A 379 9.77 -30.53 -33.99
CA ILE A 379 10.82 -30.77 -33.02
C ILE A 379 10.75 -29.62 -32.01
N PRO A 380 10.51 -29.89 -30.71
CA PRO A 380 10.30 -28.83 -29.73
C PRO A 380 11.54 -27.98 -29.49
N GLY A 381 11.36 -26.72 -29.14
CA GLY A 381 12.44 -25.85 -28.72
C GLY A 381 13.05 -26.30 -27.40
N LYS A 382 14.36 -26.06 -27.23
CA LYS A 382 15.06 -26.43 -25.99
C LYS A 382 15.72 -25.22 -25.34
N GLN A 383 15.63 -25.17 -24.01
CA GLN A 383 16.31 -24.19 -23.16
C GLN A 383 17.04 -24.96 -22.05
N ARG A 384 18.33 -24.75 -21.91
CA ARG A 384 19.17 -25.49 -20.94
C ARG A 384 18.99 -27.01 -21.05
N GLY A 385 18.89 -27.53 -22.29
CA GLY A 385 18.73 -28.95 -22.58
C GLY A 385 17.34 -29.53 -22.33
N LYS A 386 16.38 -28.78 -21.78
CA LYS A 386 14.98 -29.21 -21.56
C LYS A 386 14.07 -28.70 -22.67
N ALA A 387 13.14 -29.54 -23.11
CA ALA A 387 12.09 -29.12 -24.04
C ALA A 387 11.14 -28.15 -23.37
N VAL A 388 10.85 -27.01 -24.01
CA VAL A 388 10.04 -25.91 -23.47
C VAL A 388 8.99 -25.45 -24.49
N ARG A 389 7.96 -24.78 -23.99
CA ARG A 389 6.91 -24.17 -24.84
C ARG A 389 7.44 -22.89 -25.46
N VAL A 390 7.28 -22.75 -26.76
CA VAL A 390 7.81 -21.59 -27.51
C VAL A 390 6.71 -20.97 -28.35
N ILE A 391 6.56 -19.64 -28.28
CA ILE A 391 5.75 -18.89 -29.25
C ILE A 391 6.55 -18.77 -30.55
N TYR A 392 5.94 -19.17 -31.64
CA TYR A 392 6.52 -19.06 -32.94
C TYR A 392 5.63 -18.22 -33.86
N THR A 393 6.23 -17.28 -34.61
CA THR A 393 5.50 -16.42 -35.55
C THR A 393 5.86 -16.84 -36.97
N LEU A 394 4.84 -17.15 -37.75
CA LEU A 394 5.04 -17.63 -39.11
C LEU A 394 4.34 -16.71 -40.13
N PRO A 395 5.09 -16.12 -41.11
CA PRO A 395 4.49 -15.34 -42.17
C PRO A 395 3.97 -16.26 -43.27
N VAL A 396 2.67 -16.27 -43.48
CA VAL A 396 1.99 -16.96 -44.58
C VAL A 396 1.71 -15.94 -45.69
N THR A 397 2.35 -16.11 -46.85
CA THR A 397 2.23 -15.19 -47.99
C THR A 397 1.31 -15.80 -49.06
N PHE A 398 0.25 -15.07 -49.40
CA PHE A 398 -0.67 -15.37 -50.49
C PHE A 398 -0.38 -14.49 -51.67
N SER A 399 -0.01 -15.07 -52.83
CA SER A 399 0.30 -14.34 -54.07
C SER A 399 -0.48 -14.92 -55.24
N LEU A 400 -0.97 -14.07 -56.12
CA LEU A 400 -1.71 -14.44 -57.31
C LEU A 400 -0.81 -14.52 -58.56
N LYS A 401 0.42 -14.01 -58.48
CA LYS A 401 1.38 -13.99 -59.58
C LYS A 401 2.63 -14.81 -59.25
N ASP A 402 3.17 -15.50 -60.26
CA ASP A 402 4.48 -16.12 -60.15
C ASP A 402 5.62 -15.08 -60.32
N GLN A 403 6.89 -15.51 -60.18
CA GLN A 403 8.05 -14.63 -60.40
C GLN A 403 8.16 -14.08 -61.82
N ALA A 404 7.48 -14.69 -62.80
CA ALA A 404 7.42 -14.25 -64.14
C ALA A 404 6.21 -13.35 -64.46
N GLY A 405 5.35 -13.07 -63.47
CA GLY A 405 4.19 -12.19 -63.61
C GLY A 405 2.92 -12.89 -64.13
N ASN A 406 2.94 -14.22 -64.34
CA ASN A 406 1.79 -14.98 -64.79
C ASN A 406 0.84 -15.26 -63.62
N PHE A 407 -0.46 -15.38 -63.89
CA PHE A 407 -1.47 -15.71 -62.89
C PHE A 407 -1.27 -17.16 -62.40
N ALA A 408 -0.76 -17.27 -61.18
CA ALA A 408 -0.48 -18.55 -60.52
C ALA A 408 -0.71 -18.42 -58.99
N PRO A 409 -1.96 -18.64 -58.50
CA PRO A 409 -2.25 -18.55 -57.10
C PRO A 409 -1.35 -19.47 -56.27
N LYS A 410 -0.54 -18.91 -55.37
CA LYS A 410 0.44 -19.66 -54.59
C LYS A 410 0.44 -19.20 -53.14
N VAL A 411 0.56 -20.14 -52.23
CA VAL A 411 0.80 -19.92 -50.81
C VAL A 411 2.24 -20.29 -50.46
N THR A 412 2.98 -19.39 -49.87
CA THR A 412 4.38 -19.61 -49.50
C THR A 412 4.61 -19.22 -48.06
N ILE A 413 5.34 -20.05 -47.31
CA ILE A 413 5.82 -19.74 -46.00
C ILE A 413 7.33 -19.56 -46.06
N ILE A 414 7.81 -18.42 -45.59
CA ILE A 414 9.25 -18.15 -45.48
C ILE A 414 9.57 -18.23 -43.98
N PRO A 415 10.26 -19.30 -43.53
CA PRO A 415 10.68 -19.34 -42.13
C PRO A 415 11.63 -18.18 -41.85
N PRO A 416 11.58 -17.53 -40.68
CA PRO A 416 12.56 -16.54 -40.30
C PRO A 416 13.97 -17.17 -40.39
N HIS A 417 14.86 -16.57 -41.16
CA HIS A 417 16.25 -17.03 -41.29
C HIS A 417 16.93 -16.97 -39.91
N ASN A 418 17.32 -18.13 -39.39
CA ASN A 418 18.30 -18.25 -38.33
C ASN A 418 19.69 -17.92 -38.90
N GLU A 419 19.97 -16.67 -39.16
CA GLU A 419 21.35 -16.23 -39.23
C GLU A 419 21.89 -16.14 -37.80
N ALA A 420 22.38 -17.25 -37.32
CA ALA A 420 23.38 -17.24 -36.24
C ALA A 420 24.62 -16.58 -36.86
N LYS A 421 24.71 -15.26 -36.79
CA LYS A 421 25.99 -14.57 -36.98
C LYS A 421 26.89 -15.00 -35.83
N THR A 422 27.69 -16.01 -36.07
CA THR A 422 28.93 -16.25 -35.33
C THR A 422 29.72 -14.95 -35.43
N PRO A 423 30.10 -14.31 -34.34
CA PRO A 423 30.99 -13.16 -34.40
C PRO A 423 32.37 -13.69 -34.85
N THR A 424 32.71 -13.45 -36.11
CA THR A 424 34.08 -13.62 -36.60
C THR A 424 34.93 -12.60 -35.87
N LEU A 425 35.76 -13.05 -34.95
CA LEU A 425 36.85 -12.29 -34.34
C LEU A 425 37.83 -11.87 -35.45
N VAL A 426 37.67 -10.64 -35.91
CA VAL A 426 38.75 -9.96 -36.64
C VAL A 426 39.76 -9.56 -35.58
N LYS A 427 40.89 -10.27 -35.54
CA LYS A 427 42.08 -9.83 -34.82
C LYS A 427 42.65 -8.65 -35.58
N ASP A 428 42.46 -7.46 -35.09
CA ASP A 428 43.35 -6.33 -35.35
C ASP A 428 44.20 -6.07 -34.10
N SER A 429 45.49 -6.21 -34.31
CA SER A 429 46.53 -5.87 -33.36
C SER A 429 46.75 -4.37 -33.38
N SER A 430 46.53 -3.70 -32.25
CA SER A 430 47.38 -2.63 -31.72
C SER A 430 46.70 -1.96 -30.51
N GLU A 431 47.32 -2.15 -29.38
CA GLU A 431 47.62 -1.24 -28.28
C GLU A 431 46.60 -0.19 -27.81
N THR A 432 46.42 -0.22 -26.49
CA THR A 432 46.31 0.81 -25.43
C THR A 432 44.94 1.21 -24.92
N GLU A 433 44.84 0.93 -23.62
CA GLU A 433 44.24 1.70 -22.49
C GLU A 433 42.76 2.08 -22.45
N ASN A 434 42.16 1.63 -21.36
CA ASN A 434 41.11 2.26 -20.50
C ASN A 434 39.92 2.93 -21.16
N SER A 435 38.78 2.30 -20.99
CA SER A 435 37.62 2.95 -20.38
C SER A 435 36.34 2.08 -20.48
N THR A 436 35.59 2.12 -19.43
CA THR A 436 34.27 1.58 -19.16
C THR A 436 33.28 1.84 -20.31
N GLU A 437 32.86 0.82 -21.05
CA GLU A 437 31.80 0.98 -22.07
C GLU A 437 30.43 0.56 -21.53
N VAL A 438 29.57 1.58 -21.50
CA VAL A 438 28.13 1.49 -21.35
C VAL A 438 27.55 1.12 -22.73
N CYS A 439 26.91 -0.03 -22.87
CA CYS A 439 26.19 -0.40 -24.11
C CYS A 439 24.89 0.42 -24.22
N ILE A 440 24.89 1.33 -25.17
CA ILE A 440 23.67 2.03 -25.61
C ILE A 440 23.11 1.27 -26.81
N PHE A 441 21.90 0.73 -26.69
CA PHE A 441 21.13 0.22 -27.80
C PHE A 441 20.49 1.40 -28.56
N GLN A 442 20.93 1.65 -29.81
CA GLN A 442 20.19 2.49 -30.75
C GLN A 442 19.09 1.67 -31.41
N VAL A 443 17.85 2.15 -31.28
CA VAL A 443 16.70 1.74 -32.09
C VAL A 443 16.76 2.53 -33.37
N VAL A 444 16.87 1.85 -34.50
CA VAL A 444 16.69 2.45 -35.84
C VAL A 444 15.24 2.22 -36.25
N GLU A 445 14.50 3.33 -36.39
CA GLU A 445 13.21 3.42 -37.07
C GLU A 445 13.47 3.34 -38.58
N GLU A 446 12.78 2.44 -39.27
CA GLU A 446 12.23 2.61 -40.61
C GLU A 446 10.95 1.78 -40.78
#